data_9f894af0898af3836a4ef7e0e1ede0a8
#
_entry.id   9f894af0898af3836a4ef7e0e1ede0a8
#
_cell.length_a   1.000
_cell.length_b   1.000
_cell.length_c   1.000
_cell.angle_alpha   90.00
_cell.angle_beta   90.00
_cell.angle_gamma   90.00
#
_symmetry.space_group_name_H-M   'P 1'
#
loop_
_entity.id
_entity.type
_entity.pdbx_description
1 polymer ?
#
loop_
_entity_poly.entity_id
_entity_poly.type
_entity_poly.pdbx_seq_one_letter_code
_entity_poly.pdbx_strand_id
1 'polypeptide(L)'
;MKKDCSVIILAAGKSTRIKQPKFLLKMHNGISFLESIAQQYAESGCENIVVILNNESVELINPKQLNLPPQTQIIKNNYPEHGRFHSLKLGLAEIKTGTTFIHNVDNPISDRTYLELIYVNNAKADVIKPVNNGKGGHP
;
A
#
# COMPACT_ATOMS: atom_id res chain seq x y z
N MET A 1 18.01 -0.69 -7.18
CA MET A 1 17.78 -1.46 -8.41
C MET A 1 16.29 -1.56 -8.67
N LYS A 2 15.88 -1.23 -9.89
CA LYS A 2 14.46 -1.30 -10.27
C LYS A 2 14.04 -2.76 -10.45
N LYS A 3 12.85 -3.09 -9.97
CA LYS A 3 12.24 -4.41 -10.13
C LYS A 3 10.94 -4.28 -10.90
N ASP A 4 10.60 -5.29 -11.69
CA ASP A 4 9.32 -5.36 -12.39
C ASP A 4 8.18 -5.65 -11.42
N CYS A 5 7.96 -4.73 -10.49
CA CYS A 5 6.91 -4.84 -9.49
C CYS A 5 6.27 -3.50 -9.18
N SER A 6 5.03 -3.59 -8.75
CA SER A 6 4.24 -2.47 -8.27
C SER A 6 3.64 -2.84 -6.92
N VAL A 7 3.15 -1.85 -6.20
CA VAL A 7 2.37 -2.07 -4.98
C VAL A 7 1.06 -1.28 -5.06
N ILE A 8 -0.02 -1.91 -4.62
CA ILE A 8 -1.31 -1.25 -4.38
C ILE A 8 -1.48 -1.15 -2.87
N ILE A 9 -1.48 0.08 -2.36
CA ILE A 9 -1.68 0.36 -0.94
C ILE A 9 -3.15 0.71 -0.73
N LEU A 10 -3.86 -0.13 0.00
CA LEU A 10 -5.29 0.03 0.25
C LEU A 10 -5.51 0.87 1.51
N ALA A 11 -6.04 2.08 1.31
CA ALA A 11 -6.22 3.07 2.37
C ALA A 11 -7.58 3.79 2.27
N ALA A 12 -8.54 3.23 1.53
CA ALA A 12 -9.83 3.87 1.29
C ALA A 12 -10.89 3.55 2.35
N GLY A 13 -10.59 2.69 3.33
CA GLY A 13 -11.52 2.34 4.39
C GLY A 13 -11.88 3.55 5.26
N LYS A 14 -13.14 3.60 5.73
CA LYS A 14 -13.57 4.63 6.66
C LYS A 14 -13.10 4.29 8.06
N SER A 15 -12.36 5.20 8.69
CA SER A 15 -11.87 5.05 10.06
C SER A 15 -12.92 5.55 11.06
N THR A 16 -14.00 4.78 11.24
CA THR A 16 -15.13 5.19 12.09
C THR A 16 -14.80 5.20 13.58
N ARG A 17 -13.76 4.47 14.00
CA ARG A 17 -13.37 4.35 15.41
C ARG A 17 -12.24 5.30 15.82
N ILE A 18 -11.60 5.97 14.86
CA ILE A 18 -10.47 6.84 15.08
C ILE A 18 -10.79 8.21 14.50
N LYS A 19 -10.38 9.29 15.19
CA LYS A 19 -10.66 10.66 14.75
C LYS A 19 -9.90 11.08 13.49
N GLN A 20 -8.89 10.32 13.09
CA GLN A 20 -8.10 10.59 11.88
C GLN A 20 -7.97 9.33 11.04
N PRO A 21 -7.77 9.45 9.72
CA PRO A 21 -7.55 8.30 8.85
C PRO A 21 -6.33 7.49 9.26
N LYS A 22 -6.43 6.16 9.14
CA LYS A 22 -5.34 5.25 9.52
C LYS A 22 -4.04 5.53 8.78
N PHE A 23 -4.12 5.96 7.54
CA PHE A 23 -2.91 6.22 6.74
C PHE A 23 -2.07 7.40 7.28
N LEU A 24 -2.68 8.28 8.08
CA LEU A 24 -2.01 9.41 8.73
C LEU A 24 -1.48 9.08 10.13
N LEU A 25 -1.76 7.89 10.67
CA LEU A 25 -1.18 7.46 11.93
C LEU A 25 0.34 7.42 11.80
N LYS A 26 1.03 7.84 12.85
CA LYS A 26 2.48 8.01 12.80
C LYS A 26 3.22 6.86 13.45
N MET A 27 4.35 6.50 12.84
CA MET A 27 5.34 5.60 13.42
C MET A 27 6.10 6.32 14.54
N HIS A 28 6.95 5.58 15.26
CA HIS A 28 7.80 6.15 16.32
C HIS A 28 8.70 7.29 15.84
N ASN A 29 9.11 7.25 14.59
CA ASN A 29 9.97 8.27 13.99
C ASN A 29 9.21 9.49 13.47
N GLY A 30 7.90 9.58 13.68
CA GLY A 30 7.07 10.70 13.22
C GLY A 30 6.61 10.63 11.76
N ILE A 31 7.01 9.59 11.03
CA ILE A 31 6.57 9.36 9.64
C ILE A 31 5.23 8.65 9.66
N SER A 32 4.30 9.04 8.79
CA SER A 32 2.99 8.40 8.71
C SER A 32 3.09 6.95 8.21
N PHE A 33 2.09 6.13 8.51
CA PHE A 33 2.02 4.75 8.02
C PHE A 33 2.13 4.71 6.50
N LEU A 34 1.41 5.59 5.81
CA LEU A 34 1.45 5.64 4.35
C LEU A 34 2.85 5.98 3.83
N GLU A 35 3.48 7.02 4.36
CA GLU A 35 4.83 7.40 3.96
C GLU A 35 5.82 6.25 4.20
N SER A 36 5.74 5.62 5.37
CA SER A 36 6.62 4.52 5.73
C SER A 36 6.49 3.35 4.75
N ILE A 37 5.26 2.92 4.48
CA ILE A 37 5.00 1.82 3.54
C ILE A 37 5.49 2.16 2.13
N ALA A 38 5.12 3.34 1.64
CA ALA A 38 5.52 3.77 0.30
C ALA A 38 7.03 3.84 0.14
N GLN A 39 7.74 4.38 1.13
CA GLN A 39 9.20 4.46 1.11
C GLN A 39 9.85 3.07 1.11
N GLN A 40 9.33 2.13 1.90
CA GLN A 40 9.85 0.77 1.95
C GLN A 40 9.76 0.09 0.57
N TYR A 41 8.64 0.24 -0.11
CA TYR A 41 8.49 -0.32 -1.45
C TYR A 41 9.38 0.37 -2.47
N ALA A 42 9.51 1.68 -2.41
CA ALA A 42 10.39 2.43 -3.30
C ALA A 42 11.85 2.00 -3.12
N GLU A 43 12.31 1.87 -1.88
CA GLU A 43 13.67 1.44 -1.56
C GLU A 43 13.91 -0.02 -1.95
N SER A 44 12.86 -0.84 -1.97
CA SER A 44 12.93 -2.22 -2.44
C SER A 44 12.98 -2.33 -3.96
N GLY A 45 12.80 -1.23 -4.69
CA GLY A 45 12.93 -1.18 -6.14
C GLY A 45 11.61 -1.23 -6.91
N CYS A 46 10.46 -1.10 -6.25
CA CYS A 46 9.17 -1.05 -6.95
C CYS A 46 9.07 0.20 -7.83
N GLU A 47 8.65 -0.01 -9.07
CA GLU A 47 8.58 1.06 -10.07
C GLU A 47 7.33 1.92 -9.95
N ASN A 48 6.26 1.35 -9.41
CA ASN A 48 4.97 2.01 -9.35
C ASN A 48 4.30 1.76 -8.00
N ILE A 49 3.92 2.83 -7.33
CA ILE A 49 3.26 2.79 -6.03
C ILE A 49 1.89 3.42 -6.21
N VAL A 50 0.84 2.63 -6.08
CA VAL A 50 -0.55 3.08 -6.26
C VAL A 50 -1.23 3.10 -4.89
N VAL A 51 -1.72 4.26 -4.49
CA VAL A 51 -2.40 4.45 -3.21
C VAL A 51 -3.88 4.70 -3.47
N ILE A 52 -4.75 3.90 -2.89
CA ILE A 52 -6.20 4.06 -3.03
C ILE A 52 -6.73 4.72 -1.77
N LEU A 53 -7.32 5.91 -1.93
CA LEU A 53 -7.92 6.69 -0.85
C LEU A 53 -9.40 6.95 -1.14
N ASN A 54 -10.19 7.19 -0.10
CA ASN A 54 -11.57 7.65 -0.28
C ASN A 54 -11.62 9.17 -0.55
N ASN A 55 -12.79 9.68 -0.92
CA ASN A 55 -12.96 11.09 -1.27
C ASN A 55 -12.55 12.05 -0.14
N GLU A 56 -12.99 11.76 1.08
CA GLU A 56 -12.68 12.60 2.24
C GLU A 56 -11.19 12.65 2.51
N SER A 57 -10.52 11.50 2.39
CA SER A 57 -9.08 11.40 2.60
C SER A 57 -8.29 12.18 1.56
N VAL A 58 -8.71 12.14 0.29
CA VAL A 58 -8.04 12.90 -0.77
C VAL A 58 -8.12 14.40 -0.49
N GLU A 59 -9.26 14.88 0.00
CA GLU A 59 -9.43 16.29 0.36
C GLU A 59 -8.60 16.70 1.57
N LEU A 60 -8.39 15.78 2.51
CA LEU A 60 -7.60 16.03 3.71
C LEU A 60 -6.09 16.05 3.44
N ILE A 61 -5.65 15.45 2.34
CA ILE A 61 -4.23 15.40 2.02
C ILE A 61 -3.77 16.76 1.52
N ASN A 62 -2.82 17.35 2.23
CA ASN A 62 -1.99 18.39 1.66
C ASN A 62 -0.76 17.70 1.07
N PRO A 63 -0.60 17.69 -0.27
CA PRO A 63 0.53 17.00 -0.91
C PRO A 63 1.90 17.47 -0.42
N LYS A 64 1.96 18.71 0.11
CA LYS A 64 3.21 19.28 0.66
C LYS A 64 3.56 18.72 2.04
N GLN A 65 2.59 18.12 2.73
CA GLN A 65 2.79 17.56 4.07
C GLN A 65 3.16 16.08 4.06
N LEU A 66 2.93 15.39 2.94
CA LEU A 66 3.27 13.99 2.79
C LEU A 66 4.50 13.86 1.89
N ASN A 67 5.52 13.21 2.42
CA ASN A 67 6.74 12.94 1.68
C ASN A 67 6.67 11.56 1.04
N LEU A 68 5.98 11.48 -0.10
CA LEU A 68 5.81 10.24 -0.85
C LEU A 68 6.86 10.12 -1.96
N PRO A 69 7.32 8.89 -2.29
CA PRO A 69 8.22 8.69 -3.42
C PRO A 69 7.63 9.25 -4.72
N PRO A 70 8.47 9.74 -5.66
CA PRO A 70 7.98 10.38 -6.89
C PRO A 70 7.17 9.45 -7.80
N GLN A 71 7.38 8.13 -7.72
CA GLN A 71 6.61 7.15 -8.49
C GLN A 71 5.25 6.82 -7.86
N THR A 72 4.81 7.57 -6.86
CA THR A 72 3.53 7.34 -6.19
C THR A 72 2.39 8.02 -6.94
N GLN A 73 1.32 7.25 -7.16
CA GLN A 73 0.08 7.72 -7.77
C GLN A 73 -1.05 7.54 -6.77
N ILE A 74 -1.86 8.58 -6.56
CA ILE A 74 -3.02 8.53 -5.67
C ILE A 74 -4.28 8.38 -6.51
N ILE A 75 -5.06 7.34 -6.25
CA ILE A 75 -6.32 7.05 -6.92
C ILE A 75 -7.45 7.25 -5.91
N LYS A 76 -8.46 8.00 -6.32
CA LYS A 76 -9.62 8.28 -5.49
C LYS A 76 -10.69 7.20 -5.69
N ASN A 77 -11.13 6.56 -4.61
CA ASN A 77 -12.28 5.66 -4.63
C ASN A 77 -13.51 6.46 -4.19
N ASN A 78 -14.41 6.74 -5.14
CA ASN A 78 -15.64 7.47 -4.89
C ASN A 78 -16.71 6.64 -4.17
N TYR A 79 -16.53 5.33 -4.10
CA TYR A 79 -17.50 4.39 -3.56
C TYR A 79 -16.85 3.45 -2.53
N PRO A 80 -16.32 3.99 -1.40
CA PRO A 80 -15.65 3.15 -0.41
C PRO A 80 -16.58 2.12 0.23
N GLU A 81 -17.90 2.36 0.20
CA GLU A 81 -18.92 1.42 0.65
C GLU A 81 -19.00 0.15 -0.20
N HIS A 82 -18.47 0.17 -1.43
CA HIS A 82 -18.40 -1.02 -2.28
C HIS A 82 -17.32 -2.00 -1.82
N GLY A 83 -16.60 -1.65 -0.78
CA GLY A 83 -15.65 -2.53 -0.13
C GLY A 83 -14.26 -2.53 -0.75
N ARG A 84 -13.42 -3.34 -0.12
CA ARG A 84 -12.00 -3.44 -0.44
C ARG A 84 -11.74 -3.94 -1.87
N PHE A 85 -12.57 -4.85 -2.34
CA PHE A 85 -12.41 -5.41 -3.68
C PHE A 85 -12.55 -4.34 -4.77
N HIS A 86 -13.44 -3.38 -4.57
CA HIS A 86 -13.57 -2.24 -5.49
C HIS A 86 -12.29 -1.40 -5.53
N SER A 87 -11.72 -1.10 -4.37
CA SER A 87 -10.43 -0.39 -4.29
C SER A 87 -9.33 -1.16 -5.01
N LEU A 88 -9.27 -2.47 -4.82
CA LEU A 88 -8.29 -3.31 -5.50
C LEU A 88 -8.44 -3.25 -7.02
N LYS A 89 -9.67 -3.30 -7.52
CA LYS A 89 -9.92 -3.19 -8.97
C LYS A 89 -9.44 -1.85 -9.54
N LEU A 90 -9.65 -0.75 -8.81
CA LEU A 90 -9.17 0.56 -9.21
C LEU A 90 -7.64 0.59 -9.30
N GLY A 91 -6.97 0.00 -8.32
CA GLY A 91 -5.52 -0.08 -8.31
C GLY A 91 -4.98 -0.94 -9.44
N LEU A 92 -5.57 -2.10 -9.68
CA LEU A 92 -5.14 -3.02 -10.73
C LEU A 92 -5.23 -2.39 -12.12
N ALA A 93 -6.18 -1.49 -12.35
CA ALA A 93 -6.31 -0.81 -13.63
C ALA A 93 -5.09 0.07 -13.96
N GLU A 94 -4.31 0.45 -12.96
CA GLU A 94 -3.12 1.30 -13.11
C GLU A 94 -1.81 0.48 -13.16
N ILE A 95 -1.88 -0.84 -13.01
CA ILE A 95 -0.68 -1.69 -12.94
C ILE A 95 -0.25 -2.13 -14.34
N LYS A 96 1.06 -2.02 -14.59
CA LYS A 96 1.69 -2.41 -15.86
C LYS A 96 2.85 -3.38 -15.67
N THR A 97 3.11 -3.81 -14.45
CA THR A 97 4.22 -4.69 -14.12
C THR A 97 3.77 -6.14 -13.98
N GLY A 98 4.73 -7.08 -14.01
CA GLY A 98 4.43 -8.49 -13.88
C GLY A 98 4.07 -8.92 -12.46
N THR A 99 4.64 -8.27 -11.44
CA THR A 99 4.41 -8.61 -10.03
C THR A 99 3.73 -7.44 -9.33
N THR A 100 2.67 -7.72 -8.59
CA THR A 100 1.94 -6.71 -7.83
C THR A 100 1.82 -7.11 -6.37
N PHE A 101 2.31 -6.26 -5.49
CA PHE A 101 2.06 -6.37 -4.06
C PHE A 101 0.73 -5.70 -3.72
N ILE A 102 0.00 -6.29 -2.78
CA ILE A 102 -1.22 -5.71 -2.21
C ILE A 102 -0.97 -5.51 -0.73
N HIS A 103 -1.09 -4.28 -0.26
CA HIS A 103 -0.72 -3.91 1.09
C HIS A 103 -1.81 -3.07 1.76
N ASN A 104 -2.21 -3.47 2.97
CA ASN A 104 -3.11 -2.66 3.79
C ASN A 104 -2.33 -1.58 4.52
N VAL A 105 -2.85 -0.37 4.53
CA VAL A 105 -2.18 0.77 5.16
C VAL A 105 -2.03 0.65 6.68
N ASP A 106 -2.85 -0.17 7.33
CA ASP A 106 -2.77 -0.38 8.77
C ASP A 106 -1.71 -1.41 9.21
N ASN A 107 -0.95 -1.94 8.25
CA ASN A 107 0.13 -2.90 8.53
C ASN A 107 1.48 -2.31 8.10
N PRO A 108 2.07 -1.40 8.88
CA PRO A 108 3.38 -0.84 8.52
C PRO A 108 4.45 -1.94 8.50
N ILE A 109 5.40 -1.78 7.59
CA ILE A 109 6.49 -2.75 7.41
C ILE A 109 7.62 -2.41 8.37
N SER A 110 8.00 -3.36 9.20
CA SER A 110 9.12 -3.18 10.13
C SER A 110 10.46 -3.61 9.55
N ASP A 111 10.45 -4.55 8.60
CA ASP A 111 11.68 -5.10 8.00
C ASP A 111 11.50 -5.30 6.49
N ARG A 112 12.30 -4.59 5.72
CA ARG A 112 12.28 -4.62 4.25
C ARG A 112 12.72 -5.96 3.67
N THR A 113 13.52 -6.74 4.40
CA THR A 113 13.96 -8.08 3.98
C THR A 113 12.78 -8.98 3.62
N TYR A 114 11.65 -8.74 4.27
CA TYR A 114 10.42 -9.46 4.03
C TYR A 114 9.91 -9.30 2.59
N LEU A 115 9.97 -8.09 2.07
CA LEU A 115 9.55 -7.79 0.69
C LEU A 115 10.47 -8.49 -0.31
N GLU A 116 11.76 -8.54 -0.02
CA GLU A 116 12.74 -9.22 -0.85
C GLU A 116 12.44 -10.72 -0.94
N LEU A 117 12.14 -11.36 0.20
CA LEU A 117 11.80 -12.77 0.24
C LEU A 117 10.55 -13.11 -0.58
N ILE A 118 9.54 -12.27 -0.49
CA ILE A 118 8.31 -12.44 -1.27
C ILE A 118 8.61 -12.28 -2.76
N TYR A 119 9.38 -11.27 -3.12
CA TYR A 119 9.68 -10.97 -4.51
C TYR A 119 10.49 -12.11 -5.17
N VAL A 120 11.52 -12.63 -4.50
CA VAL A 120 12.35 -13.69 -5.10
C VAL A 120 11.59 -15.01 -5.27
N ASN A 121 10.47 -15.17 -4.59
CA ASN A 121 9.63 -16.36 -4.73
C ASN A 121 8.44 -16.17 -5.69
N ASN A 122 8.33 -15.03 -6.34
CA ASN A 122 7.16 -14.68 -7.16
C ASN A 122 6.92 -15.62 -8.34
N ALA A 123 7.99 -16.23 -8.89
CA ALA A 123 7.88 -17.16 -10.02
C ALA A 123 7.29 -18.53 -9.64
N LYS A 124 7.15 -18.82 -8.36
CA LYS A 124 6.73 -20.14 -7.87
C LYS A 124 5.23 -20.31 -7.73
N ALA A 125 4.46 -19.21 -7.77
CA ALA A 125 3.02 -19.25 -7.59
C ALA A 125 2.38 -17.99 -8.16
N ASP A 126 1.11 -18.10 -8.54
CA ASP A 126 0.33 -16.93 -9.01
C ASP A 126 0.03 -15.96 -7.88
N VAL A 127 -0.18 -16.47 -6.67
CA VAL A 127 -0.43 -15.67 -5.46
C VAL A 127 0.46 -16.19 -4.33
N ILE A 128 1.16 -15.26 -3.70
CA ILE A 128 1.99 -15.55 -2.52
C ILE A 128 1.41 -14.80 -1.33
N LYS A 129 1.09 -15.52 -0.29
CA LYS A 129 0.59 -14.95 0.96
C LYS A 129 1.54 -15.32 2.09
N PRO A 130 2.10 -14.33 2.77
CA PRO A 130 2.94 -14.61 3.93
C PRO A 130 2.14 -15.20 5.08
N VAL A 131 2.76 -16.13 5.81
CA VAL A 131 2.14 -16.80 6.95
C VAL A 131 3.07 -16.68 8.15
N ASN A 132 2.48 -16.48 9.32
CA ASN A 132 3.21 -16.46 10.57
C ASN A 132 2.53 -17.44 11.53
N ASN A 133 3.29 -18.41 12.04
CA ASN A 133 2.78 -19.45 12.96
C ASN A 133 1.52 -20.16 12.39
N GLY A 134 1.51 -20.46 11.09
CA GLY A 134 0.40 -21.14 10.43
C GLY A 134 -0.81 -20.26 10.13
N LYS A 135 -0.78 -18.97 10.48
CA LYS A 135 -1.85 -18.03 10.19
C LYS A 135 -1.43 -17.11 9.06
N GLY A 136 -2.28 -17.02 8.04
CA GLY A 136 -2.07 -16.06 6.95
C GLY A 136 -2.40 -14.65 7.40
N GLY A 137 -1.59 -13.69 6.93
CA GLY A 137 -1.92 -12.28 7.04
C GLY A 137 -3.03 -11.93 6.05
N HIS A 138 -3.68 -10.80 6.26
CA HIS A 138 -4.57 -10.25 5.24
C HIS A 138 -3.75 -9.65 4.12
N PRO A 139 -4.12 -9.92 2.88
CA PRO A 139 -3.51 -9.21 1.76
C PRO A 139 -3.89 -7.75 1.78
#